data_aca6df8700c5979fcc9957cfd393f0c3
#
_entry.id   aca6df8700c5979fcc9957cfd393f0c3
#
_cell.length_a   1.000
_cell.length_b   1.000
_cell.length_c   1.000
_cell.angle_alpha   90.00
_cell.angle_beta   90.00
_cell.angle_gamma   90.00
#
_symmetry.space_group_name_H-M   'P 1'
#
loop_
_entity.id
_entity.type
_entity.pdbx_description
1 polymer ?
#
loop_
_entity_poly.entity_id
_entity_poly.type
_entity_poly.pdbx_seq_one_letter_code
_entity_poly.pdbx_strand_id
1 'polypeptide(L)'
;MQTAVWINDSREQRKRSGSVATASYSIIFASSGYRMSDTASSTTEVLQAPKTILDINDIQRILPHRYPFLLIDRVVELERRQRIVAIKNVSINEPFFAGHFPNMPIMPGVLIVEAIAQAGGALLLTEVEDRDDKLMVFTGIERARFRRPVMPGDQLRIEVEVKAWRGTAVRMEGKVFVGEKRVAEATVTCQLVPRSRTQQTSSEDSPS
;
A
#
# COMPACT_ATOMS: atom_id res chain seq x y z
N MET A 1 35.13 -1.21 1.46
CA MET A 1 33.71 -1.62 1.41
C MET A 1 33.52 -2.80 2.33
N GLN A 2 32.95 -2.58 3.52
CA GLN A 2 32.66 -3.65 4.47
C GLN A 2 31.17 -3.91 4.45
N THR A 3 30.78 -5.09 3.97
CA THR A 3 29.41 -5.55 3.97
C THR A 3 29.13 -6.15 5.35
N ALA A 4 28.21 -5.56 6.10
CA ALA A 4 27.74 -6.12 7.36
C ALA A 4 26.89 -7.36 7.08
N VAL A 5 27.37 -8.52 7.47
CA VAL A 5 26.63 -9.79 7.41
C VAL A 5 26.04 -10.05 8.79
N TRP A 6 24.72 -10.14 8.86
CA TRP A 6 24.01 -10.55 10.07
C TRP A 6 23.99 -12.07 10.14
N ILE A 7 24.75 -12.65 11.08
CA ILE A 7 24.70 -14.07 11.38
C ILE A 7 23.76 -14.25 12.56
N ASN A 8 22.63 -14.90 12.32
CA ASN A 8 21.71 -15.31 13.38
C ASN A 8 22.21 -16.66 13.94
N ASP A 9 22.92 -16.64 15.06
CA ASP A 9 23.34 -17.85 15.78
C ASP A 9 22.22 -18.27 16.73
N SER A 10 21.34 -19.14 16.24
CA SER A 10 20.26 -19.74 17.02
C SER A 10 20.56 -21.20 17.40
N ARG A 11 21.73 -21.48 18.00
CA ARG A 11 22.02 -22.76 18.63
C ARG A 11 22.70 -22.54 19.98
N GLU A 12 21.85 -22.35 20.99
CA GLU A 12 22.02 -22.83 22.37
C GLU A 12 21.07 -22.11 23.31
N GLN A 13 19.93 -22.72 23.58
CA GLN A 13 19.32 -22.75 24.90
C GLN A 13 17.95 -23.44 24.85
N ARG A 14 17.99 -24.77 24.73
CA ARG A 14 16.91 -25.60 25.28
C ARG A 14 17.37 -26.14 26.60
N LYS A 15 16.93 -25.53 27.70
CA LYS A 15 16.53 -26.17 28.97
C LYS A 15 16.41 -25.11 30.07
N ARG A 16 15.20 -24.76 30.44
CA ARG A 16 14.62 -24.68 31.79
C ARG A 16 13.56 -23.60 31.91
N SER A 17 12.41 -24.06 32.35
CA SER A 17 11.37 -23.33 33.12
C SER A 17 10.77 -22.04 32.59
N GLY A 18 9.49 -22.11 32.32
CA GLY A 18 8.44 -21.09 32.26
C GLY A 18 8.74 -19.73 32.93
N SER A 19 8.88 -18.74 32.07
CA SER A 19 8.58 -17.33 32.38
C SER A 19 8.61 -16.59 31.04
N VAL A 20 7.58 -15.77 30.80
CA VAL A 20 7.49 -14.90 29.63
C VAL A 20 8.60 -13.86 29.75
N ALA A 21 9.65 -13.98 28.96
CA ALA A 21 10.75 -13.02 28.91
C ALA A 21 10.40 -11.89 27.96
N THR A 22 10.14 -10.71 28.50
CA THR A 22 10.11 -9.45 27.77
C THR A 22 11.53 -9.15 27.29
N ALA A 23 11.78 -9.22 25.98
CA ALA A 23 13.07 -8.88 25.42
C ALA A 23 13.29 -7.37 25.47
N SER A 24 14.13 -6.91 26.41
CA SER A 24 14.60 -5.54 26.45
C SER A 24 15.86 -5.43 25.61
N TYR A 25 15.81 -4.67 24.52
CA TYR A 25 17.00 -4.33 23.74
C TYR A 25 17.70 -3.13 24.36
N SER A 26 18.88 -3.34 24.95
CA SER A 26 19.74 -2.25 25.42
C SER A 26 20.74 -1.91 24.31
N ILE A 27 20.63 -0.70 23.76
CA ILE A 27 21.65 -0.16 22.87
C ILE A 27 22.71 0.50 23.75
N ILE A 28 23.92 -0.07 23.74
CA ILE A 28 25.07 0.51 24.44
C ILE A 28 25.75 1.51 23.51
N PHE A 29 25.60 2.79 23.81
CA PHE A 29 26.47 3.83 23.23
C PHE A 29 27.68 4.05 24.14
N ALA A 30 28.87 3.87 23.55
CA ALA A 30 30.12 4.21 24.24
C ALA A 30 30.21 5.73 24.45
N SER A 31 30.44 6.13 25.68
CA SER A 31 30.43 7.50 26.16
C SER A 31 31.57 8.34 25.60
N SER A 32 31.26 9.44 24.94
CA SER A 32 32.03 10.65 24.96
C SER A 32 31.28 11.66 25.83
N GLY A 33 31.90 12.11 26.90
CA GLY A 33 31.22 12.87 27.95
C GLY A 33 30.64 14.20 27.46
N TYR A 34 29.32 14.25 27.45
CA TYR A 34 28.56 15.50 27.37
C TYR A 34 27.64 15.56 28.56
N ARG A 35 27.88 16.55 29.44
CA ARG A 35 27.06 16.80 30.63
C ARG A 35 25.82 17.58 30.19
N MET A 36 24.65 16.92 30.15
CA MET A 36 23.37 17.60 29.96
C MET A 36 22.85 18.12 31.30
N SER A 37 22.53 19.40 31.36
CA SER A 37 21.82 20.02 32.46
C SER A 37 20.34 19.59 32.42
N ASP A 38 19.84 19.11 33.56
CA ASP A 38 18.42 18.78 33.76
C ASP A 38 17.54 20.03 33.63
N THR A 39 16.67 20.04 32.61
CA THR A 39 15.36 20.67 32.68
C THR A 39 14.69 20.50 31.31
N ALA A 40 13.84 19.49 31.16
CA ALA A 40 12.61 19.54 30.39
C ALA A 40 11.93 18.15 30.42
N SER A 41 10.86 18.05 31.19
CA SER A 41 9.88 16.98 31.04
C SER A 41 9.24 17.11 29.64
N SER A 42 9.90 16.57 28.62
CA SER A 42 9.27 16.39 27.33
C SER A 42 8.53 15.05 27.37
N THR A 43 7.22 15.11 27.50
CA THR A 43 6.34 13.99 27.21
C THR A 43 6.64 13.58 25.77
N THR A 44 7.44 12.52 25.61
CA THR A 44 7.67 11.91 24.29
C THR A 44 6.34 11.29 23.89
N GLU A 45 5.55 12.02 23.13
CA GLU A 45 4.36 11.48 22.48
C GLU A 45 4.87 10.39 21.53
N VAL A 46 4.76 9.15 21.96
CA VAL A 46 5.04 8.00 21.09
C VAL A 46 4.00 8.05 19.97
N LEU A 47 4.42 8.53 18.81
CA LEU A 47 3.61 8.52 17.61
C LEU A 47 3.21 7.06 17.36
N GLN A 48 2.01 6.70 17.80
CA GLN A 48 1.45 5.38 17.52
C GLN A 48 1.28 5.26 16.01
N ALA A 49 1.83 4.20 15.43
CA ALA A 49 1.60 3.88 14.03
C ALA A 49 0.08 3.83 13.78
N PRO A 50 -0.42 4.38 12.68
CA PRO A 50 -1.85 4.39 12.39
C PRO A 50 -2.39 2.96 12.41
N LYS A 51 -3.56 2.77 13.02
CA LYS A 51 -4.23 1.47 13.12
C LYS A 51 -4.43 0.91 11.72
N THR A 52 -3.85 -0.26 11.44
CA THR A 52 -4.06 -0.95 10.17
C THR A 52 -5.43 -1.63 10.18
N ILE A 53 -6.27 -1.33 9.20
CA ILE A 53 -7.59 -1.96 9.00
C ILE A 53 -7.46 -3.17 8.06
N LEU A 54 -6.70 -3.02 6.94
CA LEU A 54 -6.34 -4.11 6.03
C LEU A 54 -4.82 -4.09 5.84
N ASP A 55 -4.18 -5.22 6.09
CA ASP A 55 -2.78 -5.43 5.77
C ASP A 55 -2.60 -5.88 4.31
N ILE A 56 -1.34 -6.11 3.89
CA ILE A 56 -1.04 -6.51 2.52
C ILE A 56 -1.66 -7.86 2.16
N ASN A 57 -1.80 -8.80 3.10
CA ASN A 57 -2.40 -10.10 2.85
C ASN A 57 -3.91 -9.96 2.63
N ASP A 58 -4.57 -9.08 3.39
CA ASP A 58 -5.99 -8.75 3.21
C ASP A 58 -6.22 -8.10 1.85
N ILE A 59 -5.39 -7.13 1.48
CA ILE A 59 -5.45 -6.45 0.19
C ILE A 59 -5.28 -7.45 -0.96
N GLN A 60 -4.33 -8.38 -0.88
CA GLN A 60 -4.13 -9.41 -1.89
C GLN A 60 -5.29 -10.42 -2.00
N ARG A 61 -6.05 -10.63 -0.93
CA ARG A 61 -7.28 -11.43 -0.96
C ARG A 61 -8.47 -10.69 -1.59
N ILE A 62 -8.41 -9.35 -1.60
CA ILE A 62 -9.48 -8.51 -2.14
C ILE A 62 -9.19 -8.12 -3.60
N LEU A 63 -7.97 -7.64 -3.88
CA LEU A 63 -7.57 -7.18 -5.21
C LEU A 63 -6.87 -8.30 -6.02
N PRO A 64 -7.16 -8.43 -7.32
CA PRO A 64 -6.49 -9.41 -8.18
C PRO A 64 -5.05 -9.01 -8.53
N HIS A 65 -4.68 -7.75 -8.33
CA HIS A 65 -3.36 -7.19 -8.66
C HIS A 65 -2.24 -7.89 -7.88
N ARG A 66 -1.07 -8.05 -8.53
CA ARG A 66 0.17 -8.58 -7.94
C ARG A 66 1.36 -7.74 -8.41
N TYR A 67 2.53 -8.02 -7.86
CA TYR A 67 3.78 -7.40 -8.32
C TYR A 67 3.93 -7.55 -9.85
N PRO A 68 4.36 -6.51 -10.57
CA PRO A 68 4.75 -5.18 -10.06
C PRO A 68 3.60 -4.16 -10.00
N PHE A 69 2.35 -4.59 -10.17
CA PHE A 69 1.21 -3.70 -10.37
C PHE A 69 0.29 -3.53 -9.15
N LEU A 70 0.57 -4.18 -8.02
CA LEU A 70 -0.11 -3.92 -6.75
C LEU A 70 0.56 -2.70 -6.09
N LEU A 71 -0.18 -1.58 -5.99
CA LEU A 71 0.39 -0.30 -5.60
C LEU A 71 0.07 0.12 -4.15
N ILE A 72 -0.97 -0.42 -3.52
CA ILE A 72 -1.32 -0.06 -2.15
C ILE A 72 -0.76 -1.06 -1.15
N ASP A 73 -0.19 -0.57 -0.03
CA ASP A 73 0.51 -1.38 0.97
C ASP A 73 -0.37 -1.71 2.19
N ARG A 74 -1.28 -0.80 2.56
CA ARG A 74 -2.22 -0.99 3.67
C ARG A 74 -3.42 -0.06 3.57
N VAL A 75 -4.48 -0.38 4.30
CA VAL A 75 -5.63 0.49 4.52
C VAL A 75 -5.66 0.89 6.00
N VAL A 76 -5.81 2.17 6.27
CA VAL A 76 -5.80 2.75 7.62
C VAL A 76 -7.16 3.28 8.06
N GLU A 77 -8.06 3.57 7.11
CA GLU A 77 -9.46 3.93 7.36
C GLU A 77 -10.34 3.27 6.30
N LEU A 78 -11.51 2.77 6.73
CA LEU A 78 -12.50 2.17 5.83
C LEU A 78 -13.90 2.41 6.39
N GLU A 79 -14.68 3.20 5.68
CA GLU A 79 -16.11 3.42 5.91
C GLU A 79 -16.87 2.77 4.76
N ARG A 80 -17.64 1.72 5.09
CA ARG A 80 -18.33 0.89 4.09
C ARG A 80 -19.13 1.76 3.11
N ARG A 81 -18.91 1.54 1.81
CA ARG A 81 -19.57 2.20 0.69
C ARG A 81 -19.38 3.73 0.61
N GLN A 82 -18.56 4.32 1.45
CA GLN A 82 -18.39 5.77 1.56
C GLN A 82 -16.96 6.21 1.29
N ARG A 83 -15.99 5.73 2.08
CA ARG A 83 -14.62 6.26 2.07
C ARG A 83 -13.59 5.19 2.43
N ILE A 84 -12.42 5.33 1.86
CA ILE A 84 -11.23 4.56 2.22
C ILE A 84 -10.00 5.46 2.25
N VAL A 85 -9.08 5.18 3.17
CA VAL A 85 -7.73 5.75 3.18
C VAL A 85 -6.71 4.65 3.10
N ALA A 86 -5.94 4.64 2.02
CA ALA A 86 -4.87 3.69 1.79
C ALA A 86 -3.50 4.38 1.82
N ILE A 87 -2.47 3.59 2.10
CA ILE A 87 -1.07 4.01 2.12
C ILE A 87 -0.32 3.27 1.02
N LYS A 88 0.54 4.01 0.30
CA LYS A 88 1.57 3.47 -0.57
C LYS A 88 2.92 4.06 -0.20
N ASN A 89 3.92 3.21 0.04
CA ASN A 89 5.30 3.63 0.19
C ASN A 89 5.98 3.63 -1.20
N VAL A 90 6.67 4.70 -1.53
CA VAL A 90 7.36 4.85 -2.81
C VAL A 90 8.82 4.51 -2.63
N SER A 91 9.27 3.38 -3.21
CA SER A 91 10.66 2.93 -3.13
C SER A 91 11.38 3.08 -4.46
N ILE A 92 12.69 3.39 -4.41
CA ILE A 92 13.54 3.39 -5.61
C ILE A 92 13.61 2.03 -6.30
N ASN A 93 13.26 0.95 -5.59
CA ASN A 93 13.23 -0.41 -6.13
C ASN A 93 12.00 -0.70 -7.01
N GLU A 94 11.11 0.26 -7.19
CA GLU A 94 9.98 0.11 -8.09
C GLU A 94 10.44 0.12 -9.55
N PRO A 95 10.00 -0.83 -10.40
CA PRO A 95 10.56 -1.04 -11.73
C PRO A 95 10.38 0.15 -12.67
N PHE A 96 9.36 0.99 -12.47
CA PHE A 96 9.13 2.15 -13.32
C PHE A 96 10.18 3.25 -13.17
N PHE A 97 10.94 3.30 -12.05
CA PHE A 97 12.01 4.28 -11.89
C PHE A 97 13.23 4.03 -12.79
N ALA A 98 13.39 2.82 -13.33
CA ALA A 98 14.42 2.52 -14.31
C ALA A 98 14.29 3.39 -15.58
N GLY A 99 13.06 3.81 -15.92
CA GLY A 99 12.79 4.58 -17.13
C GLY A 99 12.15 5.96 -16.91
N HIS A 100 11.61 6.24 -15.72
CA HIS A 100 10.81 7.47 -15.49
C HIS A 100 11.35 8.34 -14.34
N PHE A 101 12.44 9.10 -14.49
CA PHE A 101 13.35 9.19 -15.63
C PHE A 101 14.78 8.92 -15.17
N PRO A 102 15.73 8.56 -16.06
CA PRO A 102 17.14 8.44 -15.70
C PRO A 102 17.63 9.71 -15.00
N ASN A 103 18.28 9.57 -13.83
CA ASN A 103 18.80 10.65 -12.98
C ASN A 103 17.75 11.61 -12.35
N MET A 104 16.45 11.41 -12.62
CA MET A 104 15.35 12.18 -12.01
C MET A 104 14.15 11.26 -11.75
N PRO A 105 14.22 10.40 -10.73
CA PRO A 105 13.17 9.42 -10.47
C PRO A 105 11.90 10.12 -9.96
N ILE A 106 10.87 10.12 -10.79
CA ILE A 106 9.54 10.65 -10.47
C ILE A 106 8.53 9.54 -10.71
N MET A 107 7.64 9.30 -9.76
CA MET A 107 6.56 8.33 -9.93
C MET A 107 5.63 8.77 -11.08
N PRO A 108 5.35 7.89 -12.07
CA PRO A 108 4.43 8.23 -13.14
C PRO A 108 3.06 8.63 -12.62
N GLY A 109 2.55 9.79 -13.04
CA GLY A 109 1.25 10.30 -12.57
C GLY A 109 0.10 9.33 -12.85
N VAL A 110 0.16 8.61 -13.97
CA VAL A 110 -0.85 7.59 -14.30
C VAL A 110 -0.89 6.45 -13.30
N LEU A 111 0.24 6.10 -12.67
CA LEU A 111 0.29 5.09 -11.61
C LEU A 111 -0.26 5.64 -10.28
N ILE A 112 -0.22 6.95 -10.06
CA ILE A 112 -0.92 7.57 -8.91
C ILE A 112 -2.44 7.45 -9.11
N VAL A 113 -2.94 7.63 -10.33
CA VAL A 113 -4.37 7.44 -10.65
C VAL A 113 -4.75 5.96 -10.49
N GLU A 114 -3.90 5.04 -10.89
CA GLU A 114 -4.10 3.60 -10.67
C GLU A 114 -4.15 3.27 -9.18
N ALA A 115 -3.27 3.86 -8.35
CA ALA A 115 -3.30 3.66 -6.90
C ALA A 115 -4.60 4.17 -6.26
N ILE A 116 -5.17 5.29 -6.77
CA ILE A 116 -6.52 5.76 -6.40
C ILE A 116 -7.57 4.69 -6.73
N ALA A 117 -7.51 4.11 -7.93
CA ALA A 117 -8.46 3.09 -8.35
C ALA A 117 -8.33 1.81 -7.53
N GLN A 118 -7.11 1.37 -7.22
CA GLN A 118 -6.90 0.19 -6.38
C GLN A 118 -7.44 0.41 -4.96
N ALA A 119 -7.22 1.59 -4.36
CA ALA A 119 -7.82 1.93 -3.07
C ALA A 119 -9.35 1.88 -3.14
N GLY A 120 -9.95 2.52 -4.16
CA GLY A 120 -11.39 2.45 -4.40
C GLY A 120 -11.87 1.02 -4.67
N GLY A 121 -11.09 0.24 -5.42
CA GLY A 121 -11.37 -1.17 -5.68
C GLY A 121 -11.39 -2.02 -4.42
N ALA A 122 -10.46 -1.80 -3.50
CA ALA A 122 -10.46 -2.47 -2.21
C ALA A 122 -11.75 -2.15 -1.42
N LEU A 123 -12.20 -0.87 -1.41
CA LEU A 123 -13.47 -0.48 -0.79
C LEU A 123 -14.66 -1.20 -1.45
N LEU A 124 -14.72 -1.24 -2.79
CA LEU A 124 -15.86 -1.80 -3.50
C LEU A 124 -15.94 -3.32 -3.36
N LEU A 125 -14.81 -4.01 -3.53
CA LEU A 125 -14.75 -5.47 -3.51
C LEU A 125 -14.95 -6.06 -2.12
N THR A 126 -14.80 -5.29 -1.04
CA THR A 126 -15.22 -5.72 0.31
C THR A 126 -16.73 -5.84 0.45
N GLU A 127 -17.51 -5.18 -0.43
CA GLU A 127 -18.98 -5.19 -0.41
C GLU A 127 -19.58 -6.22 -1.38
N VAL A 128 -18.75 -6.95 -2.14
CA VAL A 128 -19.17 -7.89 -3.18
C VAL A 128 -18.88 -9.31 -2.72
N GLU A 129 -19.94 -10.12 -2.56
CA GLU A 129 -19.84 -11.51 -2.06
C GLU A 129 -19.12 -12.41 -3.07
N ASP A 130 -19.40 -12.27 -4.36
CA ASP A 130 -18.85 -13.06 -5.47
C ASP A 130 -17.66 -12.36 -6.16
N ARG A 131 -16.83 -11.63 -5.38
CA ARG A 131 -15.73 -10.81 -5.91
C ARG A 131 -14.68 -11.58 -6.69
N ASP A 132 -14.49 -12.87 -6.39
CA ASP A 132 -13.48 -13.71 -7.06
C ASP A 132 -13.85 -13.98 -8.52
N ASP A 133 -15.14 -13.89 -8.86
CA ASP A 133 -15.66 -14.01 -10.22
C ASP A 133 -15.86 -12.65 -10.91
N LYS A 134 -15.39 -11.57 -10.30
CA LYS A 134 -15.52 -10.21 -10.85
C LYS A 134 -14.19 -9.49 -10.97
N LEU A 135 -14.16 -8.56 -11.92
CA LEU A 135 -13.09 -7.59 -12.08
C LEU A 135 -13.67 -6.19 -12.01
N MET A 136 -12.91 -5.28 -11.44
CA MET A 136 -13.19 -3.86 -11.53
C MET A 136 -12.35 -3.28 -12.65
N VAL A 137 -13.01 -2.70 -13.65
CA VAL A 137 -12.35 -2.07 -14.79
C VAL A 137 -12.65 -0.58 -14.85
N PHE A 138 -11.68 0.21 -15.31
CA PHE A 138 -11.91 1.62 -15.58
C PHE A 138 -12.88 1.79 -16.74
N THR A 139 -13.83 2.70 -16.59
CA THR A 139 -14.69 3.18 -17.68
C THR A 139 -14.52 4.68 -17.93
N GLY A 140 -13.87 5.40 -17.02
CA GLY A 140 -13.56 6.80 -17.22
C GLY A 140 -12.62 7.35 -16.16
N ILE A 141 -11.78 8.29 -16.59
CA ILE A 141 -10.91 9.09 -15.73
C ILE A 141 -11.20 10.56 -16.06
N GLU A 142 -11.59 11.32 -15.05
CA GLU A 142 -11.93 12.72 -15.20
C GLU A 142 -11.12 13.56 -14.22
N ARG A 143 -10.86 14.82 -14.58
CA ARG A 143 -10.25 15.82 -13.70
C ARG A 143 -8.95 15.38 -13.05
N ALA A 144 -8.17 14.50 -13.71
CA ALA A 144 -6.85 14.13 -13.21
C ALA A 144 -5.93 15.37 -13.19
N ARG A 145 -5.33 15.65 -12.05
CA ARG A 145 -4.41 16.77 -11.86
C ARG A 145 -3.23 16.31 -11.02
N PHE A 146 -2.03 16.60 -11.50
CA PHE A 146 -0.77 16.35 -10.80
C PHE A 146 -0.18 17.70 -10.38
N ARG A 147 -0.04 17.90 -9.08
CA ARG A 147 0.32 19.21 -8.50
C ARG A 147 1.78 19.28 -8.10
N ARG A 148 2.36 18.14 -7.74
CA ARG A 148 3.74 18.02 -7.28
C ARG A 148 4.30 16.68 -7.72
N PRO A 149 5.62 16.59 -8.03
CA PRO A 149 6.26 15.30 -8.25
C PRO A 149 6.22 14.46 -6.96
N VAL A 150 6.13 13.15 -7.15
CA VAL A 150 6.27 12.13 -6.12
C VAL A 150 7.57 11.39 -6.39
N MET A 151 8.41 11.25 -5.37
CA MET A 151 9.76 10.74 -5.50
C MET A 151 10.00 9.52 -4.57
N PRO A 152 11.04 8.71 -4.82
CA PRO A 152 11.44 7.69 -3.88
C PRO A 152 11.68 8.25 -2.48
N GLY A 153 11.14 7.58 -1.45
CA GLY A 153 11.14 8.03 -0.07
C GLY A 153 9.82 8.67 0.37
N ASP A 154 8.96 9.08 -0.57
CA ASP A 154 7.64 9.59 -0.23
C ASP A 154 6.70 8.46 0.23
N GLN A 155 5.79 8.80 1.15
CA GLN A 155 4.64 7.98 1.51
C GLN A 155 3.37 8.67 1.02
N LEU A 156 2.61 8.00 0.17
CA LEU A 156 1.34 8.48 -0.31
C LEU A 156 0.22 8.08 0.65
N ARG A 157 -0.54 9.06 1.10
CA ARG A 157 -1.85 8.89 1.75
C ARG A 157 -2.92 9.12 0.68
N ILE A 158 -3.65 8.08 0.36
CA ILE A 158 -4.62 8.02 -0.73
C ILE A 158 -6.01 7.99 -0.13
N GLU A 159 -6.74 9.08 -0.24
CA GLU A 159 -8.12 9.22 0.23
C GLU A 159 -9.07 9.07 -0.95
N VAL A 160 -10.02 8.14 -0.87
CA VAL A 160 -11.02 7.91 -1.91
C VAL A 160 -12.41 7.96 -1.32
N GLU A 161 -13.27 8.78 -1.91
CA GLU A 161 -14.69 8.92 -1.56
C GLU A 161 -15.59 8.44 -2.69
N VAL A 162 -16.60 7.68 -2.37
CA VAL A 162 -17.64 7.28 -3.31
C VAL A 162 -18.60 8.45 -3.53
N LYS A 163 -18.73 8.91 -4.76
CA LYS A 163 -19.64 10.00 -5.15
C LYS A 163 -20.96 9.50 -5.71
N ALA A 164 -20.95 8.33 -6.35
CA ALA A 164 -22.17 7.67 -6.83
C ALA A 164 -21.91 6.17 -6.98
N TRP A 165 -22.92 5.38 -6.61
CA TRP A 165 -22.91 3.93 -6.83
C TRP A 165 -24.25 3.52 -7.46
N ARG A 166 -24.23 3.05 -8.72
CA ARG A 166 -25.42 2.67 -9.47
C ARG A 166 -25.20 1.29 -10.11
N GLY A 167 -25.88 0.29 -9.56
CA GLY A 167 -25.69 -1.10 -10.02
C GLY A 167 -24.24 -1.53 -9.92
N THR A 168 -23.62 -1.86 -11.04
CA THR A 168 -22.21 -2.27 -11.14
C THR A 168 -21.23 -1.10 -11.35
N ALA A 169 -21.75 0.11 -11.64
CA ALA A 169 -20.93 1.30 -11.91
C ALA A 169 -20.74 2.15 -10.65
N VAL A 170 -19.49 2.55 -10.39
CA VAL A 170 -19.16 3.39 -9.25
C VAL A 170 -18.27 4.55 -9.70
N ARG A 171 -18.62 5.75 -9.26
CA ARG A 171 -17.84 6.97 -9.47
C ARG A 171 -17.22 7.40 -8.14
N MET A 172 -15.92 7.61 -8.14
CA MET A 172 -15.13 7.93 -6.95
C MET A 172 -14.25 9.16 -7.20
N GLU A 173 -14.04 9.94 -6.16
CA GLU A 173 -13.06 11.04 -6.15
C GLU A 173 -11.88 10.64 -5.26
N GLY A 174 -10.67 10.67 -5.81
CA GLY A 174 -9.44 10.38 -5.10
C GLY A 174 -8.59 11.63 -4.92
N LYS A 175 -8.01 11.78 -3.73
CA LYS A 175 -7.01 12.81 -3.38
C LYS A 175 -5.80 12.12 -2.79
N VAL A 176 -4.61 12.52 -3.23
CA VAL A 176 -3.35 11.91 -2.79
C VAL A 176 -2.46 12.97 -2.16
N PHE A 177 -1.88 12.63 -1.01
CA PHE A 177 -1.07 13.52 -0.20
C PHE A 177 0.30 12.90 0.10
N VAL A 178 1.33 13.75 0.20
CA VAL A 178 2.62 13.46 0.83
C VAL A 178 2.74 14.43 2.02
N GLY A 179 2.76 13.89 3.24
CA GLY A 179 2.51 14.69 4.43
C GLY A 179 1.19 15.45 4.30
N GLU A 180 1.21 16.75 4.56
CA GLU A 180 0.03 17.62 4.44
C GLU A 180 -0.19 18.19 3.02
N LYS A 181 0.71 17.90 2.07
CA LYS A 181 0.66 18.50 0.73
C LYS A 181 -0.07 17.58 -0.24
N ARG A 182 -1.16 18.08 -0.84
CA ARG A 182 -1.83 17.37 -1.92
C ARG A 182 -0.94 17.34 -3.18
N VAL A 183 -0.61 16.13 -3.64
CA VAL A 183 0.26 15.88 -4.81
C VAL A 183 -0.53 15.54 -6.07
N ALA A 184 -1.66 14.85 -5.93
CA ALA A 184 -2.52 14.51 -7.06
C ALA A 184 -3.99 14.42 -6.64
N GLU A 185 -4.87 14.46 -7.64
CA GLU A 185 -6.30 14.19 -7.52
C GLU A 185 -6.85 13.67 -8.84
N ALA A 186 -7.86 12.82 -8.79
CA ALA A 186 -8.61 12.37 -9.95
C ALA A 186 -10.03 11.96 -9.56
N THR A 187 -10.96 12.07 -10.51
CA THR A 187 -12.26 11.39 -10.44
C THR A 187 -12.18 10.18 -11.36
N VAL A 188 -12.49 9.01 -10.83
CA VAL A 188 -12.48 7.75 -11.57
C VAL A 188 -13.86 7.13 -11.58
N THR A 189 -14.26 6.57 -12.72
CA THR A 189 -15.46 5.75 -12.84
C THR A 189 -15.03 4.34 -13.18
N CYS A 190 -15.51 3.39 -12.42
CA CYS A 190 -15.20 1.98 -12.56
C CYS A 190 -16.49 1.18 -12.69
N GLN A 191 -16.39 0.01 -13.31
CA GLN A 191 -17.49 -0.94 -13.43
C GLN A 191 -17.03 -2.34 -13.01
N LEU A 192 -17.89 -3.02 -12.25
CA LEU A 192 -17.72 -4.43 -11.95
C LEU A 192 -18.21 -5.25 -13.14
N VAL A 193 -17.35 -6.09 -13.70
CA VAL A 193 -17.64 -6.98 -14.82
C VAL A 193 -17.34 -8.42 -14.43
N PRO A 194 -18.05 -9.42 -15.01
CA PRO A 194 -17.71 -10.82 -14.79
C PRO A 194 -16.27 -11.11 -15.25
N ARG A 195 -15.55 -11.89 -14.47
CA ARG A 195 -14.25 -12.43 -14.87
C ARG A 195 -14.51 -13.62 -15.80
N SER A 196 -14.36 -13.42 -17.13
CA SER A 196 -14.45 -14.51 -18.08
C SER A 196 -13.37 -15.55 -17.72
N ARG A 197 -13.79 -16.76 -17.31
CA ARG A 197 -12.89 -17.91 -17.25
C ARG A 197 -12.56 -18.24 -18.69
N THR A 198 -11.34 -17.95 -19.12
CA THR A 198 -10.82 -18.50 -20.36
C THR A 198 -10.85 -20.01 -20.19
N GLN A 199 -11.80 -20.69 -20.83
CA GLN A 199 -11.80 -22.14 -20.93
C GLN A 199 -10.50 -22.51 -21.64
N GLN A 200 -9.56 -23.12 -20.91
CA GLN A 200 -8.53 -23.92 -21.52
C GLN A 200 -9.26 -25.07 -22.22
N THR A 201 -9.55 -24.91 -23.48
CA THR A 201 -9.86 -26.03 -24.36
C THR A 201 -8.57 -26.86 -24.46
N SER A 202 -8.47 -27.86 -23.60
CA SER A 202 -7.57 -28.97 -23.83
C SER A 202 -8.00 -29.61 -25.14
N SER A 203 -7.26 -29.32 -26.21
CA SER A 203 -7.33 -30.06 -27.44
C SER A 203 -6.67 -31.43 -27.21
N GLU A 204 -7.48 -32.37 -26.71
CA GLU A 204 -7.24 -33.78 -26.94
C GLU A 204 -7.82 -34.09 -28.33
N ASP A 205 -7.02 -33.96 -29.36
CA ASP A 205 -7.20 -34.64 -30.64
C ASP A 205 -5.83 -35.16 -31.06
N SER A 206 -5.56 -36.40 -30.64
CA SER A 206 -4.57 -37.23 -31.28
C SER A 206 -5.31 -38.04 -32.32
N PRO A 207 -5.02 -37.92 -33.62
CA PRO A 207 -5.51 -38.86 -34.63
C PRO A 207 -4.65 -40.14 -34.61
N SER A 208 -5.32 -41.22 -34.66
CA SER A 208 -4.86 -42.62 -34.87
C SER A 208 -4.07 -42.77 -36.16
#